data_ce5d8ea908eccd5e0a4d2521b876a213
#
_entry.id   ce5d8ea908eccd5e0a4d2521b876a213
#
_cell.length_a   1.000
_cell.length_b   1.000
_cell.length_c   1.000
_cell.angle_alpha   90.00
_cell.angle_beta   90.00
_cell.angle_gamma   90.00
#
_symmetry.space_group_name_H-M   'P 1'
#
loop_
_entity.id
_entity.type
_entity.pdbx_description
1 polymer ?
#
loop_
_entity_poly.entity_id
_entity_poly.type
_entity_poly.pdbx_seq_one_letter_code
_entity_poly.pdbx_strand_id
1 'polypeptide(L)'
;MLRLENITKDYKVADTTVAALRGIDLAFRKNEFVSVLGPSGCGKTTLLNIIGGLDKYTSGEMFINGKSTRHFNDADWDVYRNHRIGFVFQSYNLIPHQTVLGNVELALTIAGVGKAERTRRAKRALDRVGLEGQYNKKPNQLSGGQCQRVAIARALVNEPDILLADEPTGALDTATSVQI
;
A
#
# COMPACT_ATOMS: atom_id res chain seq x y z
N MET A 1 -5.20 -4.02 -15.29
CA MET A 1 -5.31 -2.63 -15.64
C MET A 1 -6.41 -1.97 -14.83
N LEU A 2 -6.17 -0.78 -14.31
CA LEU A 2 -7.09 -0.05 -13.42
C LEU A 2 -7.66 1.15 -14.16
N ARG A 3 -8.97 1.40 -14.04
CA ARG A 3 -9.65 2.56 -14.60
C ARG A 3 -10.65 3.11 -13.58
N LEU A 4 -10.66 4.42 -13.43
CA LEU A 4 -11.58 5.20 -12.61
C LEU A 4 -12.42 6.09 -13.54
N GLU A 5 -13.72 6.12 -13.32
CA GLU A 5 -14.66 6.94 -14.08
C GLU A 5 -15.49 7.79 -13.11
N ASN A 6 -15.32 9.09 -13.22
CA ASN A 6 -16.05 10.11 -12.43
C ASN A 6 -16.05 9.81 -10.92
N ILE A 7 -14.92 9.36 -10.37
CA ILE A 7 -14.80 9.03 -8.95
C ILE A 7 -14.91 10.30 -8.10
N THR A 8 -15.89 10.30 -7.20
CA THR A 8 -16.02 11.31 -6.14
C THR A 8 -15.81 10.71 -4.77
N LYS A 9 -15.34 11.52 -3.84
CA LYS A 9 -15.27 11.15 -2.42
C LYS A 9 -15.60 12.33 -1.54
N ASP A 10 -16.64 12.15 -0.74
CA ASP A 10 -17.10 13.10 0.26
C ASP A 10 -16.93 12.51 1.66
N TYR A 11 -16.38 13.31 2.57
CA TYR A 11 -16.31 13.00 3.99
C TYR A 11 -17.28 13.88 4.76
N LYS A 12 -18.11 13.28 5.61
CA LYS A 12 -18.95 14.01 6.55
C LYS A 12 -18.15 14.30 7.80
N VAL A 13 -18.00 15.59 8.13
CA VAL A 13 -17.31 16.07 9.33
C VAL A 13 -18.31 16.94 10.10
N ALA A 14 -18.89 16.41 11.18
CA ALA A 14 -20.03 17.01 11.88
C ALA A 14 -21.16 17.38 10.89
N ASP A 15 -21.55 18.65 10.82
CA ASP A 15 -22.65 19.14 9.96
C ASP A 15 -22.15 19.58 8.57
N THR A 16 -20.88 19.40 8.25
CA THR A 16 -20.29 19.80 6.97
C THR A 16 -19.86 18.59 6.13
N THR A 17 -19.92 18.77 4.81
CA THR A 17 -19.40 17.79 3.86
C THR A 17 -18.16 18.35 3.18
N VAL A 18 -17.06 17.61 3.24
CA VAL A 18 -15.79 17.95 2.60
C VAL A 18 -15.60 17.07 1.38
N ALA A 19 -15.65 17.67 0.18
CA ALA A 19 -15.39 16.97 -1.07
C ALA A 19 -13.88 16.79 -1.27
N ALA A 20 -13.38 15.57 -1.01
CA ALA A 20 -11.97 15.22 -1.17
C ALA A 20 -11.61 14.88 -2.62
N LEU A 21 -12.50 14.22 -3.37
CA LEU A 21 -12.36 13.99 -4.81
C LEU A 21 -13.61 14.48 -5.54
N ARG A 22 -13.41 15.13 -6.70
CA ARG A 22 -14.46 15.85 -7.41
C ARG A 22 -14.61 15.39 -8.87
N GLY A 23 -14.85 14.09 -9.07
CA GLY A 23 -15.00 13.51 -10.40
C GLY A 23 -13.65 13.25 -11.07
N ILE A 24 -12.94 12.23 -10.60
CA ILE A 24 -11.63 11.85 -11.12
C ILE A 24 -11.80 10.78 -12.19
N ASP A 25 -11.28 11.08 -13.38
CA ASP A 25 -11.17 10.14 -14.50
C ASP A 25 -9.70 9.80 -14.73
N LEU A 26 -9.33 8.52 -14.54
CA LEU A 26 -7.96 8.04 -14.70
C LEU A 26 -7.95 6.62 -15.28
N ALA A 27 -6.94 6.33 -16.10
CA ALA A 27 -6.69 4.99 -16.60
C ALA A 27 -5.20 4.67 -16.50
N PHE A 28 -4.88 3.56 -15.86
CA PHE A 28 -3.51 3.09 -15.66
C PHE A 28 -3.22 1.90 -16.57
N ARG A 29 -2.06 1.94 -17.22
CA ARG A 29 -1.58 0.86 -18.10
C ARG A 29 -0.86 -0.21 -17.28
N LYS A 30 -0.64 -1.35 -17.89
CA LYS A 30 0.20 -2.38 -17.28
C LYS A 30 1.68 -1.93 -17.30
N ASN A 31 2.40 -2.17 -16.20
CA ASN A 31 3.81 -1.80 -16.04
C ASN A 31 4.07 -0.28 -16.19
N GLU A 32 3.14 0.56 -15.78
CA GLU A 32 3.27 2.01 -15.79
C GLU A 32 3.74 2.51 -14.43
N PHE A 33 4.71 3.43 -14.42
CA PHE A 33 5.08 4.20 -13.25
C PHE A 33 4.37 5.55 -13.30
N VAL A 34 3.60 5.86 -12.26
CA VAL A 34 2.80 7.09 -12.18
C VAL A 34 3.13 7.85 -10.91
N SER A 35 3.37 9.15 -11.03
CA SER A 35 3.52 10.07 -9.90
C SER A 35 2.30 11.00 -9.81
N VAL A 36 1.68 11.04 -8.63
CA VAL A 36 0.55 11.94 -8.35
C VAL A 36 1.07 13.14 -7.58
N LEU A 37 1.09 14.30 -8.22
CA LEU A 37 1.60 15.55 -7.66
C LEU A 37 0.45 16.48 -7.26
N GLY A 38 0.65 17.26 -6.21
CA GLY A 38 -0.30 18.26 -5.75
C GLY A 38 -0.01 18.74 -4.32
N PRO A 39 -0.59 19.86 -3.89
CA PRO A 39 -0.40 20.40 -2.54
C PRO A 39 -0.95 19.45 -1.47
N SER A 40 -0.58 19.70 -0.21
CA SER A 40 -1.17 18.97 0.93
C SER A 40 -2.69 19.17 0.95
N GLY A 41 -3.43 18.11 1.26
CA GLY A 41 -4.90 18.16 1.35
C GLY A 41 -5.65 18.09 0.00
N CYS A 42 -4.97 17.97 -1.16
CA CYS A 42 -5.64 17.88 -2.46
C CYS A 42 -6.23 16.50 -2.79
N GLY A 43 -6.23 15.54 -1.85
CA GLY A 43 -6.87 14.23 -2.03
C GLY A 43 -5.96 13.10 -2.50
N LYS A 44 -4.62 13.26 -2.57
CA LYS A 44 -3.68 12.19 -3.00
C LYS A 44 -3.85 10.91 -2.20
N THR A 45 -3.74 10.99 -0.88
CA THR A 45 -3.93 9.85 0.02
C THR A 45 -5.32 9.24 -0.11
N THR A 46 -6.36 10.07 -0.28
CA THR A 46 -7.74 9.60 -0.51
C THR A 46 -7.82 8.78 -1.80
N LEU A 47 -7.22 9.28 -2.87
CA LEU A 47 -7.18 8.56 -4.16
C LEU A 47 -6.45 7.22 -4.02
N LEU A 48 -5.28 7.19 -3.38
CA LEU A 48 -4.51 5.97 -3.15
C LEU A 48 -5.30 4.97 -2.28
N ASN A 49 -5.98 5.43 -1.23
CA ASN A 49 -6.81 4.58 -0.38
C ASN A 49 -8.00 3.96 -1.14
N ILE A 50 -8.63 4.72 -2.04
CA ILE A 50 -9.71 4.19 -2.89
C ILE A 50 -9.15 3.16 -3.87
N ILE A 51 -8.05 3.45 -4.56
CA ILE A 51 -7.39 2.51 -5.47
C ILE A 51 -6.98 1.24 -4.71
N GLY A 52 -6.45 1.38 -3.50
CA GLY A 52 -6.04 0.27 -2.64
C GLY A 52 -7.18 -0.51 -1.99
N GLY A 53 -8.44 -0.06 -2.16
CA GLY A 53 -9.60 -0.68 -1.51
C GLY A 53 -9.64 -0.50 0.00
N LEU A 54 -8.91 0.49 0.54
CA LEU A 54 -8.91 0.85 1.96
C LEU A 54 -10.06 1.79 2.32
N ASP A 55 -10.58 2.53 1.34
CA ASP A 55 -11.74 3.40 1.48
C ASP A 55 -12.68 3.23 0.27
N LYS A 56 -13.97 3.52 0.48
CA LYS A 56 -14.99 3.44 -0.56
C LYS A 56 -15.21 4.83 -1.18
N TYR A 57 -15.33 4.90 -2.50
CA TYR A 57 -15.73 6.13 -3.19
C TYR A 57 -17.22 6.45 -2.95
N THR A 58 -17.60 7.72 -3.05
CA THR A 58 -19.00 8.16 -2.86
C THR A 58 -19.83 7.91 -4.10
N SER A 59 -19.29 8.23 -5.29
CA SER A 59 -19.93 7.96 -6.57
C SER A 59 -18.88 7.75 -7.67
N GLY A 60 -19.33 7.36 -8.85
CA GLY A 60 -18.49 6.98 -9.97
C GLY A 60 -18.33 5.47 -10.06
N GLU A 61 -17.34 5.03 -10.81
CA GLU A 61 -17.10 3.60 -11.01
C GLU A 61 -15.60 3.30 -11.16
N MET A 62 -15.12 2.27 -10.47
CA MET A 62 -13.76 1.77 -10.60
C MET A 62 -13.77 0.38 -11.23
N PHE A 63 -12.88 0.19 -12.20
CA PHE A 63 -12.72 -1.08 -12.91
C PHE A 63 -11.33 -1.66 -12.66
N ILE A 64 -11.28 -2.93 -12.29
CA ILE A 64 -10.06 -3.72 -12.08
C ILE A 64 -10.05 -4.84 -13.12
N ASN A 65 -9.07 -4.82 -14.03
CA ASN A 65 -8.99 -5.79 -15.13
C ASN A 65 -10.31 -5.91 -15.94
N GLY A 66 -10.97 -4.78 -16.17
CA GLY A 66 -12.23 -4.69 -16.92
C GLY A 66 -13.48 -5.08 -16.12
N LYS A 67 -13.36 -5.51 -14.87
CA LYS A 67 -14.49 -5.81 -14.00
C LYS A 67 -14.83 -4.59 -13.13
N SER A 68 -16.10 -4.20 -13.11
CA SER A 68 -16.61 -3.16 -12.20
C SER A 68 -16.51 -3.61 -10.74
N THR A 69 -16.09 -2.70 -9.87
CA THR A 69 -16.04 -2.94 -8.43
C THR A 69 -17.35 -2.60 -7.72
N ARG A 70 -18.37 -2.15 -8.45
CA ARG A 70 -19.69 -1.77 -7.90
C ARG A 70 -20.33 -2.89 -7.09
N HIS A 71 -20.12 -4.13 -7.50
CA HIS A 71 -20.72 -5.32 -6.87
C HIS A 71 -19.74 -6.08 -5.97
N PHE A 72 -18.57 -5.50 -5.69
CA PHE A 72 -17.62 -6.13 -4.78
C PHE A 72 -18.18 -6.14 -3.36
N ASN A 73 -18.23 -7.32 -2.77
CA ASN A 73 -18.48 -7.50 -1.35
C ASN A 73 -17.16 -7.38 -0.54
N ASP A 74 -17.23 -7.47 0.77
CA ASP A 74 -16.05 -7.34 1.63
C ASP A 74 -15.01 -8.44 1.37
N ALA A 75 -15.43 -9.66 1.03
CA ALA A 75 -14.52 -10.75 0.67
C ALA A 75 -13.77 -10.48 -0.65
N ASP A 76 -14.44 -9.88 -1.64
CA ASP A 76 -13.80 -9.48 -2.90
C ASP A 76 -12.72 -8.42 -2.66
N TRP A 77 -13.02 -7.45 -1.80
CA TRP A 77 -12.07 -6.42 -1.39
C TRP A 77 -10.90 -6.99 -0.58
N ASP A 78 -11.13 -7.99 0.29
CA ASP A 78 -10.06 -8.68 1.02
C ASP A 78 -9.12 -9.42 0.06
N VAL A 79 -9.67 -10.14 -0.91
CA VAL A 79 -8.88 -10.83 -1.95
C VAL A 79 -8.07 -9.81 -2.77
N TYR A 80 -8.67 -8.69 -3.16
CA TYR A 80 -8.01 -7.62 -3.89
C TYR A 80 -6.83 -7.04 -3.10
N ARG A 81 -7.07 -6.62 -1.84
CA ARG A 81 -6.02 -6.07 -0.97
C ARG A 81 -4.88 -7.04 -0.72
N ASN A 82 -5.20 -8.30 -0.45
CA ASN A 82 -4.20 -9.29 -0.04
C ASN A 82 -3.35 -9.82 -1.19
N HIS A 83 -3.89 -9.87 -2.40
CA HIS A 83 -3.23 -10.52 -3.53
C HIS A 83 -2.84 -9.57 -4.67
N ARG A 84 -3.44 -8.38 -4.75
CA ARG A 84 -3.25 -7.47 -5.88
C ARG A 84 -2.55 -6.17 -5.51
N ILE A 85 -2.61 -5.76 -4.24
CA ILE A 85 -2.11 -4.48 -3.77
C ILE A 85 -0.92 -4.67 -2.84
N GLY A 86 0.17 -3.94 -3.09
CA GLY A 86 1.19 -3.63 -2.10
C GLY A 86 1.06 -2.18 -1.67
N PHE A 87 1.05 -1.90 -0.37
CA PHE A 87 0.93 -0.54 0.13
C PHE A 87 2.15 -0.14 0.96
N VAL A 88 2.79 0.97 0.59
CA VAL A 88 3.89 1.61 1.31
C VAL A 88 3.40 2.93 1.87
N PHE A 89 3.36 3.06 3.19
CA PHE A 89 2.89 4.26 3.90
C PHE A 89 4.06 5.15 4.34
N GLN A 90 3.80 6.43 4.52
CA GLN A 90 4.74 7.40 5.07
C GLN A 90 5.23 7.00 6.47
N SER A 91 4.37 6.51 7.33
CA SER A 91 4.67 6.16 8.74
C SER A 91 5.02 4.68 8.94
N TYR A 92 5.54 3.98 7.97
CA TYR A 92 5.97 2.57 7.96
C TYR A 92 4.90 1.56 8.38
N ASN A 93 4.03 1.87 9.34
CA ASN A 93 2.98 1.01 9.89
C ASN A 93 3.47 -0.41 10.25
N LEU A 94 4.64 -0.48 10.88
CA LEU A 94 5.18 -1.74 11.40
C LEU A 94 4.59 -2.05 12.77
N ILE A 95 4.40 -3.35 13.05
CA ILE A 95 3.95 -3.83 14.35
C ILE A 95 5.14 -3.83 15.32
N PRO A 96 5.14 -2.95 16.38
CA PRO A 96 6.35 -2.69 17.16
C PRO A 96 6.86 -3.88 17.97
N HIS A 97 5.96 -4.77 18.40
CA HIS A 97 6.29 -5.94 19.21
C HIS A 97 6.70 -7.16 18.38
N GLN A 98 6.48 -7.13 17.06
CA GLN A 98 6.92 -8.18 16.14
C GLN A 98 8.34 -7.92 15.62
N THR A 99 9.03 -8.99 15.23
CA THR A 99 10.33 -8.89 14.56
C THR A 99 10.17 -8.33 13.14
N VAL A 100 11.29 -7.92 12.54
CA VAL A 100 11.39 -7.54 11.13
C VAL A 100 10.82 -8.65 10.24
N LEU A 101 11.24 -9.88 10.45
CA LEU A 101 10.73 -11.04 9.73
C LEU A 101 9.22 -11.20 9.93
N GLY A 102 8.74 -11.13 11.19
CA GLY A 102 7.33 -11.27 11.51
C GLY A 102 6.43 -10.21 10.85
N ASN A 103 6.94 -8.98 10.74
CA ASN A 103 6.22 -7.91 10.01
C ASN A 103 6.03 -8.21 8.52
N VAL A 104 7.01 -8.84 7.87
CA VAL A 104 6.90 -9.23 6.46
C VAL A 104 6.08 -10.52 6.31
N GLU A 105 6.27 -11.50 7.21
CA GLU A 105 5.51 -12.76 7.23
C GLU A 105 4.00 -12.54 7.38
N LEU A 106 3.58 -11.46 8.02
CA LEU A 106 2.16 -11.17 8.25
C LEU A 106 1.37 -11.10 6.94
N ALA A 107 1.88 -10.41 5.93
CA ALA A 107 1.23 -10.31 4.62
C ALA A 107 1.02 -11.68 3.98
N LEU A 108 2.02 -12.56 4.08
CA LEU A 108 1.96 -13.95 3.59
C LEU A 108 1.04 -14.83 4.44
N THR A 109 0.93 -14.55 5.75
CA THR A 109 0.01 -15.25 6.65
C THR A 109 -1.44 -14.99 6.26
N ILE A 110 -1.76 -13.72 6.02
CA ILE A 110 -3.11 -13.30 5.57
C ILE A 110 -3.43 -13.89 4.20
N ALA A 111 -2.44 -14.00 3.32
CA ALA A 111 -2.58 -14.65 2.00
C ALA A 111 -2.64 -16.20 2.07
N GLY A 112 -2.63 -16.81 3.26
CA GLY A 112 -2.76 -18.25 3.44
C GLY A 112 -1.51 -19.08 3.13
N VAL A 113 -0.33 -18.44 3.03
CA VAL A 113 0.94 -19.14 2.71
C VAL A 113 1.42 -19.96 3.89
N GLY A 114 1.76 -21.24 3.66
CA GLY A 114 2.27 -22.16 4.67
C GLY A 114 3.60 -21.70 5.31
N LYS A 115 3.83 -22.06 6.59
CA LYS A 115 4.91 -21.52 7.44
C LYS A 115 6.30 -21.57 6.79
N ALA A 116 6.72 -22.72 6.26
CA ALA A 116 8.06 -22.88 5.69
C ALA A 116 8.29 -21.97 4.48
N GLU A 117 7.33 -21.91 3.56
CA GLU A 117 7.37 -21.07 2.38
C GLU A 117 7.28 -19.58 2.74
N ARG A 118 6.45 -19.22 3.70
CA ARG A 118 6.31 -17.89 4.23
C ARG A 118 7.63 -17.33 4.75
N THR A 119 8.32 -18.09 5.62
CA THR A 119 9.63 -17.70 6.17
C THR A 119 10.68 -17.56 5.06
N ARG A 120 10.69 -18.46 4.08
CA ARG A 120 11.62 -18.41 2.95
C ARG A 120 11.38 -17.15 2.09
N ARG A 121 10.12 -16.86 1.73
CA ARG A 121 9.77 -15.68 0.93
C ARG A 121 10.03 -14.37 1.68
N ALA A 122 9.69 -14.31 2.96
CA ALA A 122 9.90 -13.12 3.77
C ALA A 122 11.39 -12.78 3.93
N LYS A 123 12.25 -13.77 4.18
CA LYS A 123 13.71 -13.57 4.21
C LYS A 123 14.22 -13.06 2.88
N ARG A 124 13.86 -13.70 1.77
CA ARG A 124 14.25 -13.27 0.43
C ARG A 124 13.82 -11.82 0.12
N ALA A 125 12.62 -11.42 0.55
CA ALA A 125 12.16 -10.04 0.37
C ALA A 125 12.98 -9.04 1.17
N LEU A 126 13.35 -9.38 2.42
CA LEU A 126 14.23 -8.57 3.27
C LEU A 126 15.65 -8.45 2.70
N ASP A 127 16.21 -9.54 2.18
CA ASP A 127 17.55 -9.54 1.57
C ASP A 127 17.60 -8.62 0.34
N ARG A 128 16.54 -8.63 -0.48
CA ARG A 128 16.42 -7.76 -1.66
C ARG A 128 16.43 -6.26 -1.33
N VAL A 129 16.02 -5.90 -0.12
CA VAL A 129 16.05 -4.50 0.36
C VAL A 129 17.26 -4.21 1.26
N GLY A 130 18.28 -5.10 1.29
CA GLY A 130 19.51 -4.91 2.05
C GLY A 130 19.35 -5.02 3.56
N LEU A 131 18.45 -5.90 4.03
CA LEU A 131 18.22 -6.20 5.45
C LEU A 131 18.60 -7.64 5.83
N GLU A 132 19.55 -8.24 5.10
CA GLU A 132 20.11 -9.53 5.43
C GLU A 132 20.65 -9.55 6.87
N GLY A 133 20.37 -10.62 7.61
CA GLY A 133 20.78 -10.77 9.00
C GLY A 133 19.99 -9.93 10.03
N GLN A 134 19.07 -9.05 9.60
CA GLN A 134 18.30 -8.20 10.53
C GLN A 134 16.96 -8.83 10.95
N TYR A 135 16.67 -10.07 10.57
CA TYR A 135 15.35 -10.72 10.69
C TYR A 135 14.74 -10.72 12.08
N ASN A 136 15.58 -10.90 13.12
CA ASN A 136 15.15 -11.04 14.52
C ASN A 136 15.05 -9.71 15.27
N LYS A 137 15.52 -8.60 14.67
CA LYS A 137 15.37 -7.26 15.25
C LYS A 137 13.92 -6.83 15.28
N LYS A 138 13.61 -5.92 16.21
CA LYS A 138 12.31 -5.23 16.26
C LYS A 138 12.43 -3.84 15.62
N PRO A 139 11.32 -3.22 15.20
CA PRO A 139 11.33 -1.89 14.58
C PRO A 139 12.08 -0.82 15.39
N ASN A 140 11.99 -0.82 16.71
CA ASN A 140 12.69 0.12 17.59
C ASN A 140 14.23 -0.08 17.64
N GLN A 141 14.76 -1.10 17.01
CA GLN A 141 16.19 -1.38 16.89
C GLN A 141 16.73 -1.01 15.48
N LEU A 142 15.91 -0.39 14.66
CA LEU A 142 16.22 -0.01 13.27
C LEU A 142 16.20 1.51 13.10
N SER A 143 16.95 2.00 12.10
CA SER A 143 16.81 3.38 11.63
C SER A 143 15.50 3.57 10.86
N GLY A 144 15.07 4.83 10.68
CA GLY A 144 13.87 5.15 9.88
C GLY A 144 13.92 4.56 8.47
N GLY A 145 15.05 4.70 7.77
CA GLY A 145 15.24 4.12 6.44
C GLY A 145 15.22 2.58 6.44
N GLN A 146 15.73 1.93 7.51
CA GLN A 146 15.59 0.49 7.65
C GLN A 146 14.14 0.08 7.88
N CYS A 147 13.39 0.81 8.71
CA CYS A 147 11.94 0.59 8.90
C CYS A 147 11.17 0.73 7.58
N GLN A 148 11.51 1.74 6.78
CA GLN A 148 10.89 1.92 5.46
C GLN A 148 11.21 0.76 4.52
N ARG A 149 12.45 0.27 4.50
CA ARG A 149 12.80 -0.92 3.70
C ARG A 149 12.04 -2.18 4.16
N VAL A 150 11.79 -2.35 5.47
CA VAL A 150 10.91 -3.43 5.96
C VAL A 150 9.47 -3.27 5.42
N ALA A 151 8.92 -2.03 5.43
CA ALA A 151 7.59 -1.75 4.90
C ALA A 151 7.51 -2.04 3.39
N ILE A 152 8.56 -1.69 2.63
CA ILE A 152 8.66 -2.01 1.20
C ILE A 152 8.73 -3.52 0.98
N ALA A 153 9.56 -4.25 1.73
CA ALA A 153 9.64 -5.71 1.65
C ALA A 153 8.28 -6.37 1.92
N ARG A 154 7.55 -5.89 2.94
CA ARG A 154 6.19 -6.35 3.27
C ARG A 154 5.21 -6.09 2.12
N ALA A 155 5.26 -4.90 1.50
CA ALA A 155 4.38 -4.54 0.40
C ALA A 155 4.62 -5.42 -0.85
N LEU A 156 5.88 -5.81 -1.10
CA LEU A 156 6.28 -6.56 -2.30
C LEU A 156 6.23 -8.08 -2.14
N VAL A 157 6.15 -8.61 -0.90
CA VAL A 157 6.33 -10.04 -0.63
C VAL A 157 5.26 -10.94 -1.25
N ASN A 158 4.06 -10.41 -1.50
CA ASN A 158 2.97 -11.10 -2.21
C ASN A 158 3.01 -10.92 -3.73
N GLU A 159 4.04 -10.25 -4.27
CA GLU A 159 4.19 -9.97 -5.71
C GLU A 159 2.93 -9.27 -6.29
N PRO A 160 2.53 -8.12 -5.74
CA PRO A 160 1.28 -7.46 -6.09
C PRO A 160 1.29 -6.96 -7.54
N ASP A 161 0.09 -6.88 -8.14
CA ASP A 161 -0.09 -6.29 -9.48
C ASP A 161 0.08 -4.75 -9.46
N ILE A 162 -0.22 -4.10 -8.32
CA ILE A 162 -0.17 -2.66 -8.12
C ILE A 162 0.56 -2.35 -6.83
N LEU A 163 1.59 -1.51 -6.90
CA LEU A 163 2.26 -0.94 -5.74
C LEU A 163 1.81 0.50 -5.55
N LEU A 164 1.23 0.80 -4.40
CA LEU A 164 0.82 2.14 -4.00
C LEU A 164 1.80 2.67 -2.95
N ALA A 165 2.32 3.87 -3.17
CA ALA A 165 3.25 4.50 -2.25
C ALA A 165 2.75 5.91 -1.91
N ASP A 166 2.38 6.13 -0.64
CA ASP A 166 1.93 7.42 -0.13
C ASP A 166 3.09 8.09 0.61
N GLU A 167 3.72 9.06 -0.05
CA GLU A 167 4.90 9.79 0.45
C GLU A 167 6.00 8.87 1.05
N PRO A 168 6.48 7.85 0.32
CA PRO A 168 7.33 6.79 0.88
C PRO A 168 8.66 7.27 1.45
N THR A 169 9.06 8.50 1.16
CA THR A 169 10.29 9.14 1.65
C THR A 169 10.03 10.32 2.58
N GLY A 170 8.77 10.68 2.84
CA GLY A 170 8.40 11.89 3.56
C GLY A 170 8.87 11.95 5.03
N ALA A 171 9.17 10.81 5.64
CA ALA A 171 9.70 10.70 7.00
C ALA A 171 11.23 10.50 7.06
N LEU A 172 11.94 10.59 5.92
CA LEU A 172 13.35 10.28 5.79
C LEU A 172 14.19 11.54 5.46
N ASP A 173 15.46 11.53 5.87
CA ASP A 173 16.43 12.51 5.40
C ASP A 173 16.75 12.33 3.91
N THR A 174 17.30 13.36 3.29
CA THR A 174 17.57 13.38 1.85
C THR A 174 18.49 12.25 1.38
N ALA A 175 19.55 11.93 2.16
CA ALA A 175 20.50 10.90 1.78
C ALA A 175 19.86 9.50 1.80
N THR A 176 19.01 9.22 2.82
CA THR A 176 18.27 7.98 2.94
C THR A 176 17.17 7.88 1.87
N SER A 177 16.51 9.01 1.53
CA SER A 177 15.45 9.06 0.51
C SER A 177 15.92 8.63 -0.88
N VAL A 178 17.18 8.94 -1.23
CA VAL A 178 17.78 8.54 -2.51
C VAL A 178 18.05 7.02 -2.59
N GLN A 179 18.14 6.35 -1.43
CA GLN A 179 18.40 4.90 -1.36
C GLN A 179 17.14 4.05 -1.38
N ILE A 180 15.97 4.67 -1.19
CA ILE A 180 14.66 4.02 -1.21
C ILE A 180 14.08 4.05 -2.60
#